data_e86da90136b7c74cdb1c0282069f602b
#
_entry.id   e86da90136b7c74cdb1c0282069f602b
#
_cell.length_a   1.000
_cell.length_b   1.000
_cell.length_c   1.000
_cell.angle_alpha   90.00
_cell.angle_beta   90.00
_cell.angle_gamma   90.00
#
_symmetry.space_group_name_H-M   'P 1'
#
loop_
_entity.id
_entity.type
_entity.pdbx_description
1 polymer ?
#
loop_
_entity_poly.entity_id
_entity_poly.type
_entity_poly.pdbx_seq_one_letter_code
_entity_poly.pdbx_strand_id
1 'polypeptide(L)'
;MRALVISTLVGAGLVLSGCQTGGNLGGVEYDKAALGTLLGAAAGYGISKGNANSSSQNNRAAAIGAVLGAAGGLYLDNKEKKLRAQMAGTGVEVGRNADGSVQLIMPGSITFDTNQSNIKPNFTATLNKVAQTLAEDNQSAILVTGYTDNTGNDSINLPLSQARAQSVKNYLVGQGVASSRIDAQGMGAANPIATNATAAGKEQNRRVEISIYAKQ
;
A
#
# COMPACT_ATOMS: atom_id res chain seq x y z
N MET A 1 -64.79 -27.45 -17.22
CA MET A 1 -65.07 -26.62 -16.03
C MET A 1 -63.81 -26.33 -15.30
N ARG A 2 -63.50 -25.02 -15.14
CA ARG A 2 -62.60 -24.41 -14.17
C ARG A 2 -61.07 -24.62 -14.43
N ALA A 3 -60.31 -23.70 -14.51
CA ALA A 3 -60.18 -22.23 -14.51
C ALA A 3 -58.69 -21.93 -14.42
N LEU A 4 -58.28 -21.06 -15.26
CA LEU A 4 -56.95 -20.44 -15.32
C LEU A 4 -56.61 -19.69 -14.02
N VAL A 5 -55.35 -19.72 -13.59
CA VAL A 5 -54.77 -18.60 -12.87
C VAL A 5 -53.37 -18.33 -13.42
N ILE A 6 -53.26 -17.23 -14.11
CA ILE A 6 -52.05 -16.59 -14.55
C ILE A 6 -51.52 -15.76 -13.38
N SER A 7 -50.29 -16.01 -12.93
CA SER A 7 -49.62 -15.13 -11.98
C SER A 7 -48.46 -14.44 -12.65
N THR A 8 -48.64 -13.17 -12.95
CA THR A 8 -47.63 -12.23 -13.40
C THR A 8 -46.70 -11.85 -12.24
N LEU A 9 -45.44 -12.15 -12.34
CA LEU A 9 -44.41 -11.64 -11.44
C LEU A 9 -43.87 -10.35 -11.98
N VAL A 10 -44.23 -9.26 -11.30
CA VAL A 10 -43.72 -7.92 -11.47
C VAL A 10 -42.28 -7.85 -10.93
N GLY A 11 -41.34 -7.42 -11.76
CA GLY A 11 -39.99 -7.14 -11.37
C GLY A 11 -39.94 -5.89 -10.49
N ALA A 12 -39.46 -6.06 -9.27
CA ALA A 12 -39.13 -4.94 -8.39
C ALA A 12 -37.66 -4.57 -8.56
N GLY A 13 -37.41 -3.42 -9.17
CA GLY A 13 -36.10 -2.77 -9.18
C GLY A 13 -35.71 -2.31 -7.78
N LEU A 14 -34.62 -2.84 -7.26
CA LEU A 14 -34.01 -2.37 -6.01
C LEU A 14 -33.12 -1.17 -6.30
N VAL A 15 -33.63 0.00 -5.97
CA VAL A 15 -32.83 1.22 -5.81
C VAL A 15 -32.20 1.15 -4.42
N LEU A 16 -30.91 0.89 -4.35
CA LEU A 16 -30.14 0.97 -3.10
C LEU A 16 -29.59 2.40 -2.94
N SER A 17 -30.40 3.25 -2.33
CA SER A 17 -29.91 4.44 -1.61
C SER A 17 -29.91 4.10 -0.12
N GLY A 18 -28.72 4.03 0.49
CA GLY A 18 -28.65 3.79 1.92
C GLY A 18 -27.26 3.93 2.47
N CYS A 19 -26.91 5.12 2.97
CA CYS A 19 -25.91 5.26 4.01
C CYS A 19 -26.34 4.44 5.22
N GLN A 20 -25.55 3.46 5.64
CA GLN A 20 -25.69 2.86 6.97
C GLN A 20 -24.36 2.88 7.70
N THR A 21 -24.35 3.73 8.71
CA THR A 21 -23.49 3.68 9.88
C THR A 21 -23.59 2.33 10.59
N GLY A 22 -22.45 1.86 11.10
CA GLY A 22 -22.20 0.59 11.75
C GLY A 22 -23.37 -0.05 12.52
N GLY A 23 -23.71 -1.24 12.11
CA GLY A 23 -24.59 -2.15 12.82
C GLY A 23 -24.01 -3.55 12.75
N ASN A 24 -23.76 -4.13 13.90
CA ASN A 24 -23.39 -5.53 14.08
C ASN A 24 -24.51 -6.41 13.55
N LEU A 25 -24.35 -6.96 12.37
CA LEU A 25 -25.24 -7.99 11.83
C LEU A 25 -24.62 -9.35 12.09
N GLY A 26 -25.25 -10.07 13.01
CA GLY A 26 -24.81 -11.33 13.56
C GLY A 26 -24.29 -12.35 12.56
N GLY A 27 -23.12 -12.88 12.82
CA GLY A 27 -22.72 -14.25 12.48
C GLY A 27 -22.44 -14.58 11.02
N VAL A 28 -22.37 -13.64 10.09
CA VAL A 28 -21.92 -13.91 8.73
C VAL A 28 -20.44 -13.51 8.66
N GLU A 29 -19.60 -14.51 8.56
CA GLU A 29 -18.19 -14.35 8.23
C GLU A 29 -18.13 -13.78 6.80
N TYR A 30 -17.96 -12.44 6.68
CA TYR A 30 -17.79 -11.82 5.38
C TYR A 30 -16.48 -12.31 4.79
N ASP A 31 -16.58 -13.01 3.68
CA ASP A 31 -15.43 -13.43 2.90
C ASP A 31 -14.58 -12.18 2.59
N LYS A 32 -13.34 -12.18 3.08
CA LYS A 32 -12.37 -11.08 2.92
C LYS A 32 -12.19 -10.68 1.45
N ALA A 33 -12.51 -11.59 0.55
CA ALA A 33 -12.54 -11.39 -0.88
C ALA A 33 -13.64 -10.40 -1.35
N ALA A 34 -14.81 -10.38 -0.71
CA ALA A 34 -15.90 -9.47 -1.09
C ALA A 34 -15.66 -8.01 -0.64
N LEU A 35 -14.89 -7.81 0.44
CA LEU A 35 -14.49 -6.46 0.89
C LEU A 35 -13.44 -5.81 -0.02
N GLY A 36 -12.59 -6.60 -0.68
CA GLY A 36 -11.55 -6.10 -1.56
C GLY A 36 -12.09 -5.34 -2.79
N THR A 37 -13.24 -5.76 -3.33
CA THR A 37 -13.86 -5.14 -4.51
C THR A 37 -14.47 -3.76 -4.23
N LEU A 38 -14.98 -3.53 -3.02
CA LEU A 38 -15.62 -2.26 -2.66
C LEU A 38 -14.61 -1.17 -2.24
N LEU A 39 -13.50 -1.57 -1.65
CA LEU A 39 -12.50 -0.64 -1.11
C LEU A 39 -11.48 -0.17 -2.17
N GLY A 40 -11.18 -1.00 -3.18
CA GLY A 40 -10.19 -0.68 -4.20
C GLY A 40 -10.52 0.56 -5.03
N ALA A 41 -11.79 0.74 -5.40
CA ALA A 41 -12.22 1.91 -6.19
C ALA A 41 -12.22 3.22 -5.38
N ALA A 42 -12.48 3.14 -4.07
CA ALA A 42 -12.51 4.32 -3.20
C ALA A 42 -11.10 4.78 -2.77
N ALA A 43 -10.17 3.84 -2.57
CA ALA A 43 -8.83 4.15 -2.10
C ALA A 43 -7.95 4.80 -3.19
N GLY A 44 -8.09 4.37 -4.45
CA GLY A 44 -7.38 4.97 -5.59
C GLY A 44 -7.72 6.45 -5.80
N TYR A 45 -8.96 6.86 -5.49
CA TYR A 45 -9.41 8.24 -5.59
C TYR A 45 -8.88 9.13 -4.44
N GLY A 46 -8.71 8.56 -3.25
CA GLY A 46 -8.23 9.29 -2.06
C GLY A 46 -6.75 9.67 -2.11
N ILE A 47 -5.91 8.81 -2.69
CA ILE A 47 -4.45 9.04 -2.81
C ILE A 47 -4.15 10.16 -3.83
N SER A 48 -5.05 10.35 -4.79
CA SER A 48 -4.91 11.36 -5.86
C SER A 48 -5.11 12.82 -5.40
N LYS A 49 -5.77 13.06 -4.28
CA LYS A 49 -6.21 14.41 -3.88
C LYS A 49 -5.14 15.25 -3.15
N GLY A 50 -3.98 14.65 -2.83
CA GLY A 50 -2.95 15.29 -2.02
C GLY A 50 -1.91 16.13 -2.76
N ASN A 51 -1.75 15.99 -4.09
CA ASN A 51 -0.72 16.75 -4.82
C ASN A 51 -1.11 17.01 -6.28
N ALA A 52 -1.58 18.20 -6.56
CA ALA A 52 -2.17 18.63 -7.84
C ALA A 52 -1.16 18.85 -8.99
N ASN A 53 0.04 18.28 -8.96
CA ASN A 53 1.08 18.67 -9.91
C ASN A 53 1.62 17.60 -10.86
N SER A 54 0.94 16.48 -11.03
CA SER A 54 1.29 15.58 -12.15
C SER A 54 0.13 14.66 -12.53
N SER A 55 -0.50 14.92 -13.65
CA SER A 55 -1.55 14.06 -14.25
C SER A 55 -1.08 12.62 -14.46
N SER A 56 0.21 12.40 -14.68
CA SER A 56 0.81 11.07 -14.88
C SER A 56 0.91 10.25 -13.57
N GLN A 57 1.19 10.92 -12.43
CA GLN A 57 1.26 10.24 -11.12
C GLN A 57 -0.13 9.92 -10.59
N ASN A 58 -1.10 10.82 -10.80
CA ASN A 58 -2.49 10.60 -10.39
C ASN A 58 -3.13 9.43 -11.13
N ASN A 59 -2.85 9.26 -12.42
CA ASN A 59 -3.36 8.14 -13.20
C ASN A 59 -2.74 6.79 -12.78
N ARG A 60 -1.47 6.78 -12.34
CA ARG A 60 -0.81 5.56 -11.85
C ARG A 60 -1.33 5.14 -10.47
N ALA A 61 -1.51 6.09 -9.55
CA ALA A 61 -2.09 5.81 -8.24
C ALA A 61 -3.53 5.31 -8.34
N ALA A 62 -4.34 5.89 -9.23
CA ALA A 62 -5.70 5.46 -9.51
C ALA A 62 -5.73 4.06 -10.16
N ALA A 63 -4.80 3.76 -11.08
CA ALA A 63 -4.69 2.44 -11.70
C ALA A 63 -4.26 1.36 -10.69
N ILE A 64 -3.37 1.69 -9.74
CA ILE A 64 -2.96 0.78 -8.67
C ILE A 64 -4.13 0.52 -7.71
N GLY A 65 -4.88 1.55 -7.31
CA GLY A 65 -6.02 1.41 -6.40
C GLY A 65 -7.21 0.63 -6.95
N ALA A 66 -7.43 0.63 -8.27
CA ALA A 66 -8.52 -0.11 -8.92
C ALA A 66 -8.30 -1.64 -8.99
N VAL A 67 -7.10 -2.12 -8.65
CA VAL A 67 -6.68 -3.51 -8.85
C VAL A 67 -7.02 -4.44 -7.66
N LEU A 68 -7.54 -3.91 -6.56
CA LEU A 68 -7.88 -4.71 -5.37
C LEU A 68 -9.24 -5.41 -5.53
N GLY A 69 -9.33 -6.44 -6.39
CA GLY A 69 -10.50 -7.30 -6.54
C GLY A 69 -10.51 -8.49 -5.58
N ALA A 70 -11.63 -9.24 -5.57
CA ALA A 70 -11.88 -10.37 -4.66
C ALA A 70 -10.79 -11.47 -4.66
N ALA A 71 -10.17 -11.73 -5.81
CA ALA A 71 -9.05 -12.69 -5.93
C ALA A 71 -7.75 -12.17 -5.30
N GLY A 72 -7.59 -10.85 -5.16
CA GLY A 72 -6.40 -10.22 -4.58
C GLY A 72 -6.29 -10.36 -3.08
N GLY A 73 -7.42 -10.55 -2.37
CA GLY A 73 -7.44 -10.63 -0.91
C GLY A 73 -6.64 -11.82 -0.36
N LEU A 74 -6.92 -13.04 -0.82
CA LEU A 74 -6.21 -14.24 -0.39
C LEU A 74 -4.73 -14.23 -0.78
N TYR A 75 -4.41 -13.70 -1.96
CA TYR A 75 -3.03 -13.53 -2.40
C TYR A 75 -2.24 -12.62 -1.46
N LEU A 76 -2.79 -11.45 -1.13
CA LEU A 76 -2.17 -10.51 -0.22
C LEU A 76 -2.10 -11.02 1.22
N ASP A 77 -3.09 -11.80 1.69
CA ASP A 77 -3.06 -12.45 3.01
C ASP A 77 -1.86 -13.39 3.14
N ASN A 78 -1.60 -14.19 2.12
CA ASN A 78 -0.45 -15.10 2.11
C ASN A 78 0.88 -14.33 2.05
N LYS A 79 0.95 -13.26 1.24
CA LYS A 79 2.13 -12.39 1.17
C LYS A 79 2.41 -11.69 2.50
N GLU A 80 1.37 -11.14 3.15
CA GLU A 80 1.49 -10.51 4.46
C GLU A 80 2.03 -11.48 5.50
N LYS A 81 1.42 -12.67 5.62
CA LYS A 81 1.87 -13.69 6.57
C LYS A 81 3.34 -14.07 6.36
N LYS A 82 3.74 -14.27 5.11
CA LYS A 82 5.12 -14.61 4.75
C LYS A 82 6.08 -13.46 5.11
N LEU A 83 5.77 -12.23 4.68
CA LEU A 83 6.59 -11.06 4.98
C LEU A 83 6.67 -10.79 6.49
N ARG A 84 5.56 -10.91 7.22
CA ARG A 84 5.54 -10.74 8.68
C ARG A 84 6.46 -11.74 9.39
N ALA A 85 6.43 -13.00 8.97
CA ALA A 85 7.33 -14.03 9.52
C ALA A 85 8.81 -13.74 9.20
N GLN A 86 9.11 -13.28 7.98
CA GLN A 86 10.49 -12.99 7.57
C GLN A 86 11.05 -11.70 8.17
N MET A 87 10.18 -10.73 8.47
CA MET A 87 10.58 -9.43 9.03
C MET A 87 10.64 -9.42 10.55
N ALA A 88 10.22 -10.50 11.22
CA ALA A 88 10.32 -10.61 12.68
C ALA A 88 11.76 -10.35 13.16
N GLY A 89 11.93 -9.43 14.11
CA GLY A 89 13.23 -9.06 14.68
C GLY A 89 14.13 -8.20 13.79
N THR A 90 13.68 -7.78 12.60
CA THR A 90 14.49 -6.95 11.70
C THR A 90 14.28 -5.44 11.89
N GLY A 91 13.29 -5.02 12.68
CA GLY A 91 12.88 -3.64 12.83
C GLY A 91 11.96 -3.12 11.70
N VAL A 92 11.60 -3.97 10.74
CA VAL A 92 10.59 -3.66 9.70
C VAL A 92 9.22 -4.05 10.20
N GLU A 93 8.27 -3.13 10.15
CA GLU A 93 6.88 -3.40 10.48
C GLU A 93 6.11 -3.83 9.24
N VAL A 94 5.26 -4.86 9.38
CA VAL A 94 4.40 -5.36 8.31
C VAL A 94 2.95 -5.24 8.73
N GLY A 95 2.15 -4.57 7.92
CA GLY A 95 0.74 -4.32 8.19
C GLY A 95 -0.09 -4.25 6.91
N ARG A 96 -1.29 -3.71 7.07
CA ARG A 96 -2.21 -3.40 5.97
C ARG A 96 -2.59 -1.94 5.96
N ASN A 97 -2.63 -1.37 4.78
CA ASN A 97 -3.23 -0.06 4.55
C ASN A 97 -4.75 -0.15 4.54
N ALA A 98 -5.41 1.00 4.69
CA ALA A 98 -6.87 1.10 4.61
C ALA A 98 -7.44 0.65 3.23
N ASP A 99 -6.62 0.70 2.19
CA ASP A 99 -6.95 0.23 0.84
C ASP A 99 -6.77 -1.29 0.65
N GLY A 100 -6.40 -2.01 1.71
CA GLY A 100 -6.17 -3.45 1.68
C GLY A 100 -4.81 -3.89 1.13
N SER A 101 -3.95 -2.97 0.70
CA SER A 101 -2.57 -3.31 0.28
C SER A 101 -1.73 -3.73 1.48
N VAL A 102 -0.74 -4.60 1.25
CA VAL A 102 0.26 -4.96 2.28
C VAL A 102 1.29 -3.85 2.36
N GLN A 103 1.55 -3.35 3.55
CA GLN A 103 2.52 -2.31 3.81
C GLN A 103 3.70 -2.83 4.62
N LEU A 104 4.91 -2.47 4.20
CA LEU A 104 6.13 -2.60 4.99
C LEU A 104 6.63 -1.21 5.33
N ILE A 105 6.87 -0.95 6.62
CA ILE A 105 7.45 0.31 7.09
C ILE A 105 8.89 0.02 7.53
N MET A 106 9.85 0.66 6.87
CA MET A 106 11.27 0.54 7.13
C MET A 106 11.78 1.83 7.76
N PRO A 107 12.11 1.85 9.06
CA PRO A 107 12.70 3.02 9.71
C PRO A 107 13.97 3.48 8.98
N GLY A 108 14.09 4.79 8.79
CA GLY A 108 15.24 5.38 8.10
C GLY A 108 16.56 5.14 8.82
N SER A 109 16.55 5.09 10.14
CA SER A 109 17.74 4.89 10.98
C SER A 109 18.42 3.53 10.76
N ILE A 110 17.64 2.47 10.47
CA ILE A 110 18.20 1.15 10.16
C ILE A 110 18.52 0.98 8.67
N THR A 111 17.90 1.77 7.80
CA THR A 111 17.99 1.64 6.35
C THR A 111 19.10 2.50 5.74
N PHE A 112 19.28 3.74 6.23
CA PHE A 112 20.21 4.74 5.70
C PHE A 112 21.01 5.44 6.79
N ASP A 113 22.14 5.98 6.42
CA ASP A 113 22.84 6.95 7.27
C ASP A 113 22.20 8.33 7.20
N THR A 114 22.51 9.20 8.17
CA THR A 114 21.95 10.55 8.24
C THR A 114 22.23 11.32 6.96
N ASN A 115 21.19 11.93 6.38
CA ASN A 115 21.25 12.66 5.12
C ASN A 115 21.77 11.85 3.91
N GLN A 116 21.80 10.51 4.02
CA GLN A 116 22.19 9.64 2.93
C GLN A 116 20.98 8.90 2.35
N SER A 117 21.13 8.42 1.11
CA SER A 117 20.20 7.56 0.41
C SER A 117 20.80 6.18 0.08
N ASN A 118 22.07 5.95 0.41
CA ASN A 118 22.72 4.65 0.23
C ASN A 118 22.22 3.68 1.30
N ILE A 119 21.77 2.50 0.87
CA ILE A 119 21.29 1.45 1.78
C ILE A 119 22.46 0.94 2.62
N LYS A 120 22.26 0.86 3.92
CA LYS A 120 23.25 0.33 4.85
C LYS A 120 23.56 -1.15 4.56
N PRO A 121 24.84 -1.57 4.59
CA PRO A 121 25.21 -2.97 4.34
C PRO A 121 24.51 -3.97 5.27
N ASN A 122 24.30 -3.62 6.54
CA ASN A 122 23.63 -4.48 7.50
C ASN A 122 22.12 -4.63 7.23
N PHE A 123 21.51 -3.75 6.44
CA PHE A 123 20.10 -3.83 6.07
C PHE A 123 19.86 -4.62 4.78
N THR A 124 20.90 -4.88 3.98
CA THR A 124 20.78 -5.62 2.70
C THR A 124 20.20 -7.02 2.88
N ALA A 125 20.58 -7.72 3.96
CA ALA A 125 20.03 -9.04 4.25
C ALA A 125 18.51 -9.03 4.46
N THR A 126 17.97 -7.97 5.07
CA THR A 126 16.53 -7.77 5.24
C THR A 126 15.85 -7.49 3.90
N LEU A 127 16.42 -6.59 3.08
CA LEU A 127 15.89 -6.30 1.75
C LEU A 127 15.97 -7.50 0.81
N ASN A 128 16.95 -8.38 0.93
CA ASN A 128 17.02 -9.63 0.17
C ASN A 128 15.80 -10.52 0.44
N LYS A 129 15.37 -10.67 1.70
CA LYS A 129 14.17 -11.44 2.05
C LYS A 129 12.90 -10.83 1.42
N VAL A 130 12.79 -9.49 1.45
CA VAL A 130 11.69 -8.78 0.79
C VAL A 130 11.72 -9.03 -0.70
N ALA A 131 12.89 -8.84 -1.34
CA ALA A 131 13.07 -9.02 -2.78
C ALA A 131 12.72 -10.46 -3.21
N GLN A 132 13.20 -11.48 -2.50
CA GLN A 132 12.88 -12.89 -2.77
C GLN A 132 11.36 -13.12 -2.76
N THR A 133 10.66 -12.62 -1.74
CA THR A 133 9.20 -12.77 -1.66
C THR A 133 8.48 -12.04 -2.78
N LEU A 134 8.97 -10.89 -3.22
CA LEU A 134 8.39 -10.12 -4.33
C LEU A 134 8.73 -10.69 -5.71
N ALA A 135 9.86 -11.38 -5.85
CA ALA A 135 10.30 -12.00 -7.10
C ALA A 135 9.64 -13.36 -7.38
N GLU A 136 9.00 -14.01 -6.37
CA GLU A 136 8.37 -15.34 -6.52
C GLU A 136 7.26 -15.39 -7.57
N ASP A 137 6.62 -14.25 -7.82
CA ASP A 137 5.56 -14.14 -8.82
C ASP A 137 5.46 -12.71 -9.37
N ASN A 138 4.63 -12.53 -10.40
CA ASN A 138 4.39 -11.25 -11.04
C ASN A 138 2.99 -10.68 -10.77
N GLN A 139 2.30 -11.16 -9.73
CA GLN A 139 0.90 -10.83 -9.45
C GLN A 139 0.72 -9.57 -8.59
N SER A 140 1.78 -8.83 -8.31
CA SER A 140 1.69 -7.58 -7.55
C SER A 140 2.30 -6.39 -8.26
N ALA A 141 1.73 -5.21 -8.01
CA ALA A 141 2.33 -3.91 -8.23
C ALA A 141 2.91 -3.40 -6.90
N ILE A 142 3.99 -2.65 -6.97
CA ILE A 142 4.76 -2.24 -5.80
C ILE A 142 4.98 -0.73 -5.87
N LEU A 143 4.67 -0.03 -4.79
CA LEU A 143 4.98 1.39 -4.64
C LEU A 143 5.96 1.56 -3.49
N VAL A 144 7.11 2.15 -3.76
CA VAL A 144 8.10 2.52 -2.74
C VAL A 144 7.98 4.01 -2.48
N THR A 145 7.68 4.40 -1.24
CA THR A 145 7.50 5.80 -0.86
C THR A 145 8.49 6.19 0.22
N GLY A 146 9.29 7.23 -0.04
CA GLY A 146 10.22 7.78 0.93
C GLY A 146 9.64 8.98 1.66
N TYR A 147 9.97 9.11 2.95
CA TYR A 147 9.56 10.21 3.82
C TYR A 147 10.75 10.76 4.62
N THR A 148 10.65 12.03 5.03
CA THR A 148 11.55 12.69 5.97
C THR A 148 10.77 13.16 7.20
N ASP A 149 11.46 13.62 8.22
CA ASP A 149 10.86 14.50 9.23
C ASP A 149 10.73 15.94 8.67
N ASN A 150 10.19 16.85 9.49
CA ASN A 150 10.02 18.25 9.12
C ASN A 150 11.27 19.12 9.30
N THR A 151 12.45 18.53 9.52
CA THR A 151 13.70 19.28 9.63
C THR A 151 14.17 19.71 8.25
N GLY A 152 14.47 20.99 8.09
CA GLY A 152 14.81 21.57 6.79
C GLY A 152 13.58 22.08 6.03
N ASN A 153 13.65 22.06 4.72
CA ASN A 153 12.61 22.53 3.82
C ASN A 153 12.37 21.54 2.67
N ASP A 154 11.35 21.78 1.87
CA ASP A 154 10.95 20.89 0.78
C ASP A 154 12.01 20.76 -0.31
N SER A 155 12.84 21.77 -0.54
CA SER A 155 13.93 21.70 -1.53
C SER A 155 15.02 20.69 -1.15
N ILE A 156 15.11 20.33 0.13
CA ILE A 156 16.01 19.29 0.65
C ILE A 156 15.26 17.98 0.84
N ASN A 157 14.07 18.03 1.45
CA ASN A 157 13.33 16.85 1.89
C ASN A 157 12.73 16.06 0.72
N LEU A 158 12.21 16.74 -0.31
CA LEU A 158 11.66 16.05 -1.48
C LEU A 158 12.72 15.27 -2.26
N PRO A 159 13.87 15.86 -2.66
CA PRO A 159 14.92 15.11 -3.35
C PRO A 159 15.50 13.97 -2.51
N LEU A 160 15.70 14.19 -1.20
CA LEU A 160 16.25 13.16 -0.31
C LEU A 160 15.29 11.96 -0.18
N SER A 161 14.00 12.20 0.03
CA SER A 161 13.00 11.16 0.12
C SER A 161 12.85 10.40 -1.20
N GLN A 162 12.89 11.11 -2.35
CA GLN A 162 12.88 10.52 -3.68
C GLN A 162 14.12 9.63 -3.91
N ALA A 163 15.30 10.11 -3.56
CA ALA A 163 16.54 9.34 -3.70
C ALA A 163 16.53 8.06 -2.85
N ARG A 164 15.99 8.11 -1.64
CA ARG A 164 15.82 6.93 -0.76
C ARG A 164 14.87 5.90 -1.35
N ALA A 165 13.70 6.35 -1.82
CA ALA A 165 12.74 5.46 -2.49
C ALA A 165 13.36 4.82 -3.75
N GLN A 166 14.09 5.60 -4.54
CA GLN A 166 14.78 5.12 -5.74
C GLN A 166 15.87 4.10 -5.42
N SER A 167 16.62 4.28 -4.34
CA SER A 167 17.65 3.33 -3.90
C SER A 167 17.07 1.99 -3.53
N VAL A 168 15.94 1.98 -2.80
CA VAL A 168 15.21 0.74 -2.48
C VAL A 168 14.66 0.08 -3.74
N LYS A 169 14.02 0.83 -4.64
CA LYS A 169 13.57 0.31 -5.95
C LYS A 169 14.72 -0.34 -6.71
N ASN A 170 15.84 0.37 -6.88
CA ASN A 170 17.01 -0.12 -7.62
C ASN A 170 17.55 -1.41 -7.00
N TYR A 171 17.59 -1.47 -5.67
CA TYR A 171 18.01 -2.66 -4.96
C TYR A 171 17.09 -3.85 -5.24
N LEU A 172 15.78 -3.68 -5.11
CA LEU A 172 14.81 -4.74 -5.40
C LEU A 172 14.89 -5.23 -6.86
N VAL A 173 15.07 -4.30 -7.81
CA VAL A 173 15.28 -4.64 -9.24
C VAL A 173 16.57 -5.44 -9.42
N GLY A 174 17.67 -5.04 -8.77
CA GLY A 174 18.94 -5.76 -8.80
C GLY A 174 18.85 -7.18 -8.20
N GLN A 175 17.86 -7.43 -7.34
CA GLN A 175 17.57 -8.74 -6.76
C GLN A 175 16.49 -9.53 -7.55
N GLY A 176 16.16 -9.11 -8.77
CA GLY A 176 15.29 -9.86 -9.69
C GLY A 176 13.80 -9.46 -9.68
N VAL A 177 13.39 -8.45 -8.94
CA VAL A 177 12.02 -7.93 -9.05
C VAL A 177 11.87 -7.12 -10.33
N ALA A 178 10.89 -7.43 -11.17
CA ALA A 178 10.70 -6.74 -12.45
C ALA A 178 10.46 -5.23 -12.26
N SER A 179 11.28 -4.40 -12.89
CA SER A 179 11.24 -2.93 -12.79
C SER A 179 9.88 -2.34 -13.17
N SER A 180 9.17 -2.96 -14.12
CA SER A 180 7.82 -2.55 -14.54
C SER A 180 6.75 -2.69 -13.47
N ARG A 181 7.05 -3.44 -12.40
CA ARG A 181 6.16 -3.63 -11.25
C ARG A 181 6.37 -2.61 -10.14
N ILE A 182 7.46 -1.85 -10.16
CA ILE A 182 7.88 -1.00 -9.05
C ILE A 182 7.87 0.46 -9.47
N ASP A 183 7.09 1.28 -8.77
CA ASP A 183 7.21 2.73 -8.79
C ASP A 183 7.86 3.24 -7.51
N ALA A 184 8.56 4.39 -7.59
CA ALA A 184 9.23 5.03 -6.47
C ALA A 184 8.88 6.51 -6.43
N GLN A 185 8.51 7.01 -5.24
CA GLN A 185 8.19 8.42 -5.02
C GLN A 185 8.72 8.96 -3.70
N GLY A 186 9.09 10.23 -3.67
CA GLY A 186 9.43 10.96 -2.46
C GLY A 186 8.30 11.89 -2.06
N MET A 187 7.95 11.87 -0.79
CA MET A 187 6.90 12.70 -0.21
C MET A 187 7.45 13.78 0.75
N GLY A 188 8.78 13.86 0.92
CA GLY A 188 9.37 14.79 1.86
C GLY A 188 8.80 14.63 3.27
N ALA A 189 8.47 15.72 3.92
CA ALA A 189 7.89 15.75 5.28
C ALA A 189 6.36 15.57 5.30
N ALA A 190 5.72 15.27 4.18
CA ALA A 190 4.29 15.04 4.12
C ALA A 190 3.88 13.74 4.86
N ASN A 191 2.61 13.66 5.27
CA ASN A 191 2.01 12.49 5.90
C ASN A 191 2.82 11.92 7.10
N PRO A 192 3.09 12.74 8.14
CA PRO A 192 3.80 12.26 9.32
C PRO A 192 2.96 11.21 10.05
N ILE A 193 3.61 10.11 10.50
CA ILE A 193 2.96 9.06 11.32
C ILE A 193 3.15 9.30 12.81
N ALA A 194 4.01 10.23 13.18
CA ALA A 194 4.27 10.63 14.56
C ALA A 194 4.48 12.13 14.66
N THR A 195 4.49 12.66 15.88
CA THR A 195 4.73 14.09 16.13
C THR A 195 6.16 14.49 15.72
N ASN A 196 6.29 15.59 14.99
CA ASN A 196 7.60 16.18 14.69
C ASN A 196 8.17 17.03 15.84
N ALA A 197 7.48 17.13 16.99
CA ALA A 197 7.94 17.90 18.13
C ALA A 197 9.02 17.17 18.95
N THR A 198 9.14 15.84 18.82
CA THR A 198 10.09 15.03 19.58
C THR A 198 11.11 14.34 18.65
N ALA A 199 12.31 14.06 19.16
CA ALA A 199 13.31 13.31 18.42
C ALA A 199 12.83 11.92 18.03
N ALA A 200 12.12 11.21 18.92
CA ALA A 200 11.56 9.90 18.65
C ALA A 200 10.49 9.95 17.56
N GLY A 201 9.61 10.94 17.57
CA GLY A 201 8.59 11.08 16.52
C GLY A 201 9.20 11.45 15.17
N LYS A 202 10.21 12.32 15.14
CA LYS A 202 10.97 12.60 13.91
C LYS A 202 11.63 11.34 13.36
N GLU A 203 12.18 10.48 14.20
CA GLU A 203 12.78 9.22 13.78
C GLU A 203 11.75 8.31 13.11
N GLN A 204 10.54 8.20 13.64
CA GLN A 204 9.46 7.43 13.04
C GLN A 204 9.03 8.03 11.69
N ASN A 205 9.03 9.37 11.55
CA ASN A 205 8.68 10.03 10.31
C ASN A 205 9.73 9.82 9.20
N ARG A 206 11.02 9.69 9.56
CA ARG A 206 12.08 9.31 8.61
C ARG A 206 11.98 7.83 8.28
N ARG A 207 11.27 7.47 7.22
CA ARG A 207 11.00 6.09 6.83
C ARG A 207 10.93 5.91 5.32
N VAL A 208 10.98 4.67 4.90
CA VAL A 208 10.56 4.23 3.56
C VAL A 208 9.46 3.19 3.72
N GLU A 209 8.41 3.33 2.96
CA GLU A 209 7.29 2.39 2.91
C GLU A 209 7.30 1.64 1.59
N ILE A 210 7.00 0.33 1.64
CA ILE A 210 6.72 -0.47 0.45
C ILE A 210 5.25 -0.90 0.54
N SER A 211 4.43 -0.43 -0.38
CA SER A 211 3.03 -0.86 -0.52
C SER A 211 2.91 -1.87 -1.66
N ILE A 212 2.28 -3.01 -1.39
CA ILE A 212 2.15 -4.14 -2.31
C ILE A 212 0.67 -4.33 -2.63
N TYR A 213 0.32 -4.19 -3.90
CA TYR A 213 -1.02 -4.28 -4.45
C TYR A 213 -1.15 -5.54 -5.30
N ALA A 214 -2.23 -6.31 -5.16
CA ALA A 214 -2.51 -7.40 -6.09
C ALA A 214 -2.83 -6.83 -7.48
N LYS A 215 -2.31 -7.47 -8.53
CA LYS A 215 -2.75 -7.24 -9.91
C LYS A 215 -3.97 -8.12 -10.20
N GLN A 216 -4.89 -7.61 -10.98
CA GLN A 216 -5.96 -8.41 -11.60
C GLN A 216 -5.43 -9.06 -12.87
#